data_27906fa9feb383b80c97ec392fdb2b9e
#
_entry.id   27906fa9feb383b80c97ec392fdb2b9e
#
_cell.length_a   1.000
_cell.length_b   1.000
_cell.length_c   1.000
_cell.angle_alpha   90.00
_cell.angle_beta   90.00
_cell.angle_gamma   90.00
#
_symmetry.space_group_name_H-M   'P 1'
#
loop_
_entity.id
_entity.type
_entity.pdbx_description
1 polymer ?
#
loop_
_entity_poly.entity_id
_entity_poly.type
_entity_poly.pdbx_seq_one_letter_code
_entity_poly.pdbx_strand_id
1 'polypeptide(L)'
;MSLAGIAFIGYAVWFFIRNFSDDFLELGIGHDQVSVGKDQIEAFSPSLYDYISHLHLAVAGFLAATGLAAALLSWFGVRRGYMWAWGAAVAVPVLGLAVALPSHYPYGFDTIGHLGLIYLATAIFVVGAVIAFKGIREQSR
;
A
#
# COMPACT_ATOMS: atom_id res chain seq x y z
N MET A 1 -13.23 -6.24 1.44
CA MET A 1 -12.76 -4.88 1.09
C MET A 1 -12.41 -4.05 2.34
N SER A 2 -13.30 -3.85 3.34
CA SER A 2 -12.96 -3.04 4.54
C SER A 2 -11.72 -3.56 5.29
N LEU A 3 -11.59 -4.88 5.46
CA LEU A 3 -10.41 -5.49 6.09
C LEU A 3 -9.11 -5.21 5.31
N ALA A 4 -9.17 -5.17 3.99
CA ALA A 4 -8.01 -4.80 3.16
C ALA A 4 -7.61 -3.33 3.41
N GLY A 5 -8.58 -2.43 3.52
CA GLY A 5 -8.31 -1.03 3.88
C GLY A 5 -7.65 -0.89 5.26
N ILE A 6 -8.12 -1.65 6.26
CA ILE A 6 -7.51 -1.68 7.60
C ILE A 6 -6.09 -2.26 7.55
N ALA A 7 -5.86 -3.30 6.77
CA ALA A 7 -4.52 -3.87 6.59
C ALA A 7 -3.55 -2.87 5.94
N PHE A 8 -4.02 -2.08 4.99
CA PHE A 8 -3.24 -0.98 4.38
C PHE A 8 -2.86 0.10 5.39
N ILE A 9 -3.78 0.47 6.30
CA ILE A 9 -3.46 1.40 7.40
C ILE A 9 -2.39 0.79 8.32
N GLY A 10 -2.54 -0.48 8.69
CA GLY A 10 -1.53 -1.19 9.50
C GLY A 10 -0.16 -1.22 8.83
N TYR A 11 -0.11 -1.48 7.52
CA TYR A 11 1.13 -1.44 6.74
C TYR A 11 1.73 -0.02 6.71
N ALA A 12 0.91 1.01 6.54
CA ALA A 12 1.36 2.41 6.56
C ALA A 12 1.97 2.81 7.92
N VAL A 13 1.36 2.37 9.02
CA VAL A 13 1.90 2.59 10.37
C VAL A 13 3.24 1.87 10.56
N TRP A 14 3.32 0.61 10.11
CA TRP A 14 4.57 -0.15 10.12
C TRP A 14 5.66 0.54 9.30
N PHE A 15 5.33 0.95 8.09
CA PHE A 15 6.21 1.67 7.17
C PHE A 15 6.72 2.99 7.80
N PHE A 16 5.83 3.75 8.44
CA PHE A 16 6.17 4.96 9.18
C PHE A 16 7.18 4.67 10.32
N ILE A 17 6.93 3.64 11.14
CA ILE A 17 7.81 3.29 12.25
C ILE A 17 9.20 2.91 11.75
N ARG A 18 9.29 2.13 10.68
CA ARG A 18 10.58 1.71 10.12
C ARG A 18 11.44 2.86 9.64
N ASN A 19 10.86 3.99 9.27
CA ASN A 19 11.63 5.19 8.94
C ASN A 19 12.55 5.66 10.09
N PHE A 20 12.24 5.29 11.33
CA PHE A 20 12.99 5.71 12.53
C PHE A 20 13.74 4.57 13.21
N SER A 21 13.47 3.32 12.86
CA SER A 21 13.96 2.16 13.62
C SER A 21 14.83 1.19 12.82
N ASP A 22 14.78 1.22 11.49
CA ASP A 22 15.45 0.23 10.64
C ASP A 22 16.41 0.85 9.64
N ASP A 23 17.46 0.12 9.27
CA ASP A 23 18.43 0.50 8.24
C ASP A 23 17.80 0.61 6.84
N PHE A 24 16.82 -0.25 6.57
CA PHE A 24 16.09 -0.28 5.31
C PHE A 24 14.62 0.02 5.57
N LEU A 25 14.10 0.97 4.82
CA LEU A 25 12.78 1.54 5.02
C LEU A 25 11.67 0.58 4.61
N GLU A 26 11.87 -0.18 3.54
CA GLU A 26 10.86 -1.05 2.97
C GLU A 26 11.01 -2.50 3.44
N LEU A 27 9.87 -3.17 3.65
CA LEU A 27 9.87 -4.57 4.06
C LEU A 27 10.45 -5.45 2.95
N GLY A 28 11.34 -6.37 3.32
CA GLY A 28 11.97 -7.31 2.39
C GLY A 28 13.03 -6.70 1.48
N ILE A 29 13.43 -5.45 1.71
CA ILE A 29 14.61 -4.81 1.13
C ILE A 29 15.74 -4.88 2.15
N GLY A 30 16.94 -5.19 1.69
CA GLY A 30 18.15 -5.31 2.50
C GLY A 30 19.41 -5.13 1.68
N HIS A 31 20.57 -5.47 2.28
CA HIS A 31 21.88 -5.33 1.63
C HIS A 31 22.04 -6.13 0.32
N ASP A 32 21.20 -7.13 0.08
CA ASP A 32 21.20 -7.87 -1.20
C ASP A 32 20.67 -7.03 -2.37
N GLN A 33 19.80 -6.05 -2.11
CA GLN A 33 19.21 -5.15 -3.10
C GLN A 33 19.83 -3.76 -3.08
N VAL A 34 20.20 -3.27 -1.88
CA VAL A 34 20.74 -1.92 -1.68
C VAL A 34 22.03 -2.01 -0.88
N SER A 35 23.15 -1.65 -1.52
CA SER A 35 24.50 -1.82 -0.93
C SER A 35 24.81 -0.89 0.23
N VAL A 36 24.03 0.18 0.42
CA VAL A 36 24.22 1.17 1.50
C VAL A 36 22.95 1.29 2.34
N GLY A 37 23.11 1.21 3.65
CA GLY A 37 22.03 1.44 4.60
C GLY A 37 21.86 2.91 4.96
N LYS A 38 20.87 3.17 5.80
CA LYS A 38 20.50 4.49 6.27
C LYS A 38 21.64 5.26 6.92
N ASP A 39 22.39 4.62 7.83
CA ASP A 39 23.51 5.27 8.54
C ASP A 39 24.63 5.72 7.59
N GLN A 40 24.87 4.93 6.54
CA GLN A 40 25.87 5.25 5.53
C GLN A 40 25.41 6.41 4.65
N ILE A 41 24.12 6.48 4.31
CA ILE A 41 23.53 7.61 3.56
C ILE A 41 23.60 8.88 4.40
N GLU A 42 23.24 8.81 5.68
CA GLU A 42 23.32 9.96 6.60
C GLU A 42 24.75 10.45 6.79
N ALA A 43 25.71 9.54 6.97
CA ALA A 43 27.14 9.88 7.06
C ALA A 43 27.69 10.51 5.78
N PHE A 44 27.22 10.06 4.61
CA PHE A 44 27.63 10.63 3.31
C PHE A 44 27.01 11.99 3.05
N SER A 45 25.70 12.14 3.31
CA SER A 45 24.96 13.37 3.09
C SER A 45 23.70 13.42 3.97
N PRO A 46 23.71 14.14 5.10
CA PRO A 46 22.54 14.30 5.94
C PRO A 46 21.31 14.83 5.17
N SER A 47 21.51 15.77 4.27
CA SER A 47 20.43 16.35 3.47
C SER A 47 19.81 15.35 2.49
N LEU A 48 20.59 14.39 1.96
CA LEU A 48 20.06 13.30 1.13
C LEU A 48 19.23 12.33 1.99
N TYR A 49 19.71 12.02 3.18
CA TYR A 49 18.97 11.22 4.15
C TYR A 49 17.63 11.87 4.49
N ASP A 50 17.63 13.15 4.83
CA ASP A 50 16.42 13.93 5.15
C ASP A 50 15.43 13.92 3.98
N TYR A 51 15.92 14.06 2.75
CA TYR A 51 15.12 14.01 1.54
C TYR A 51 14.45 12.63 1.34
N ILE A 52 15.20 11.55 1.49
CA ILE A 52 14.67 10.17 1.38
C ILE A 52 13.65 9.91 2.48
N SER A 53 13.98 10.27 3.73
CA SER A 53 13.09 10.13 4.86
C SER A 53 11.79 10.92 4.68
N HIS A 54 11.86 12.15 4.18
CA HIS A 54 10.68 12.96 3.87
C HIS A 54 9.77 12.28 2.84
N LEU A 55 10.33 11.77 1.74
CA LEU A 55 9.55 11.05 0.73
C LEU A 55 8.91 9.79 1.32
N HIS A 56 9.63 9.07 2.16
CA HIS A 56 9.14 7.87 2.83
C HIS A 56 7.94 8.16 3.75
N LEU A 57 8.04 9.22 4.55
CA LEU A 57 6.94 9.66 5.41
C LEU A 57 5.71 10.12 4.60
N ALA A 58 5.94 10.79 3.46
CA ALA A 58 4.86 11.16 2.55
C ALA A 58 4.15 9.91 1.98
N VAL A 59 4.91 8.90 1.55
CA VAL A 59 4.34 7.62 1.07
C VAL A 59 3.55 6.92 2.18
N ALA A 60 4.06 6.87 3.41
CA ALA A 60 3.32 6.33 4.55
C ALA A 60 1.96 7.03 4.75
N GLY A 61 1.93 8.36 4.65
CA GLY A 61 0.71 9.16 4.72
C GLY A 61 -0.29 8.83 3.61
N PHE A 62 0.16 8.72 2.37
CA PHE A 62 -0.69 8.34 1.24
C PHE A 62 -1.21 6.90 1.33
N LEU A 63 -0.40 5.96 1.81
CA LEU A 63 -0.84 4.59 2.08
C LEU A 63 -1.94 4.56 3.15
N ALA A 64 -1.77 5.29 4.24
CA ALA A 64 -2.78 5.40 5.30
C ALA A 64 -4.08 6.01 4.77
N ALA A 65 -4.00 7.09 4.00
CA ALA A 65 -5.15 7.75 3.40
C ALA A 65 -5.89 6.82 2.41
N THR A 66 -5.15 6.08 1.59
CA THR A 66 -5.69 5.08 0.66
C THR A 66 -6.43 3.97 1.42
N GLY A 67 -5.81 3.43 2.47
CA GLY A 67 -6.42 2.42 3.32
C GLY A 67 -7.70 2.91 4.01
N LEU A 68 -7.67 4.14 4.53
CA LEU A 68 -8.83 4.77 5.17
C LEU A 68 -9.97 4.98 4.17
N ALA A 69 -9.69 5.52 2.98
CA ALA A 69 -10.67 5.70 1.93
C ALA A 69 -11.33 4.37 1.53
N ALA A 70 -10.52 3.33 1.29
CA ALA A 70 -11.02 2.00 0.95
C ALA A 70 -11.89 1.39 2.07
N ALA A 71 -11.48 1.56 3.34
CA ALA A 71 -12.24 1.07 4.50
C ALA A 71 -13.58 1.77 4.65
N LEU A 72 -13.60 3.12 4.58
CA LEU A 72 -14.81 3.93 4.75
C LEU A 72 -15.80 3.73 3.59
N LEU A 73 -15.32 3.75 2.34
CA LEU A 73 -16.15 3.49 1.16
C LEU A 73 -16.79 2.10 1.22
N SER A 74 -16.00 1.10 1.62
CA SER A 74 -16.50 -0.27 1.75
C SER A 74 -17.52 -0.41 2.88
N TRP A 75 -17.25 0.18 4.03
CA TRP A 75 -18.13 0.07 5.20
C TRP A 75 -19.42 0.85 5.08
N PHE A 76 -19.35 2.10 4.62
CA PHE A 76 -20.53 2.98 4.58
C PHE A 76 -21.23 2.99 3.23
N GLY A 77 -20.55 2.66 2.13
CA GLY A 77 -21.12 2.68 0.80
C GLY A 77 -21.40 1.29 0.24
N VAL A 78 -20.37 0.46 0.09
CA VAL A 78 -20.48 -0.88 -0.53
C VAL A 78 -21.47 -1.77 0.24
N ARG A 79 -21.41 -1.79 1.58
CA ARG A 79 -22.35 -2.53 2.42
C ARG A 79 -23.81 -2.11 2.24
N ARG A 80 -24.07 -0.88 1.82
CA ARG A 80 -25.41 -0.35 1.55
C ARG A 80 -25.84 -0.56 0.10
N GLY A 81 -25.06 -1.26 -0.71
CA GLY A 81 -25.38 -1.55 -2.10
C GLY A 81 -25.08 -0.41 -3.08
N TYR A 82 -24.32 0.61 -2.68
CA TYR A 82 -24.02 1.74 -3.57
C TYR A 82 -22.92 1.36 -4.58
N MET A 83 -23.30 1.21 -5.86
CA MET A 83 -22.38 0.87 -6.95
C MET A 83 -21.28 1.91 -7.14
N TRP A 84 -21.58 3.21 -6.97
CA TRP A 84 -20.57 4.25 -7.06
C TRP A 84 -19.47 4.09 -5.98
N ALA A 85 -19.88 3.70 -4.77
CA ALA A 85 -18.93 3.50 -3.67
C ALA A 85 -18.06 2.27 -3.91
N TRP A 86 -18.60 1.21 -4.52
CA TRP A 86 -17.82 0.08 -4.97
C TRP A 86 -16.80 0.49 -6.02
N GLY A 87 -17.22 1.25 -7.05
CA GLY A 87 -16.32 1.76 -8.08
C GLY A 87 -15.18 2.60 -7.51
N ALA A 88 -15.49 3.54 -6.60
CA ALA A 88 -14.49 4.36 -5.92
C ALA A 88 -13.54 3.52 -5.04
N ALA A 89 -14.08 2.57 -4.26
CA ALA A 89 -13.27 1.69 -3.41
C ALA A 89 -12.33 0.77 -4.21
N VAL A 90 -12.67 0.45 -5.46
CA VAL A 90 -11.80 -0.29 -6.37
C VAL A 90 -10.79 0.62 -7.06
N ALA A 91 -11.23 1.78 -7.55
CA ALA A 91 -10.38 2.69 -8.32
C ALA A 91 -9.19 3.21 -7.50
N VAL A 92 -9.40 3.53 -6.22
CA VAL A 92 -8.35 4.10 -5.34
C VAL A 92 -7.12 3.19 -5.23
N PRO A 93 -7.21 1.92 -4.78
CA PRO A 93 -6.04 1.05 -4.69
C PRO A 93 -5.51 0.60 -6.06
N VAL A 94 -6.39 0.45 -7.07
CA VAL A 94 -5.95 0.09 -8.44
C VAL A 94 -5.06 1.17 -9.02
N LEU A 95 -5.41 2.44 -8.86
CA LEU A 95 -4.58 3.54 -9.34
C LEU A 95 -3.22 3.56 -8.64
N GLY A 96 -3.19 3.38 -7.33
CA GLY A 96 -1.94 3.31 -6.57
C GLY A 96 -1.03 2.17 -7.03
N LEU A 97 -1.59 0.96 -7.17
CA LEU A 97 -0.84 -0.21 -7.64
C LEU A 97 -0.39 -0.08 -9.10
N ALA A 98 -1.21 0.50 -9.98
CA ALA A 98 -0.87 0.69 -11.39
C ALA A 98 0.34 1.63 -11.58
N VAL A 99 0.54 2.58 -10.66
CA VAL A 99 1.68 3.50 -10.69
C VAL A 99 2.88 2.88 -9.96
N ALA A 100 2.70 2.36 -8.76
CA ALA A 100 3.79 1.91 -7.92
C ALA A 100 4.37 0.56 -8.35
N LEU A 101 3.52 -0.45 -8.61
CA LEU A 101 3.98 -1.82 -8.84
C LEU A 101 4.91 -1.98 -10.06
N PRO A 102 4.66 -1.36 -11.23
CA PRO A 102 5.54 -1.54 -12.39
C PRO A 102 6.97 -1.06 -12.17
N SER A 103 7.20 -0.09 -11.30
CA SER A 103 8.54 0.45 -11.04
C SER A 103 9.45 -0.55 -10.31
N HIS A 104 8.90 -1.49 -9.57
CA HIS A 104 9.70 -2.47 -8.82
C HIS A 104 10.54 -3.37 -9.74
N TYR A 105 10.01 -3.73 -10.92
CA TYR A 105 10.69 -4.64 -11.83
C TYR A 105 11.99 -4.06 -12.43
N PRO A 106 12.01 -2.86 -13.03
CA PRO A 106 13.23 -2.31 -13.58
C PRO A 106 14.25 -1.90 -12.51
N TYR A 107 13.84 -1.72 -11.26
CA TYR A 107 14.74 -1.37 -10.15
C TYR A 107 15.24 -2.59 -9.37
N GLY A 108 14.78 -3.81 -9.70
CA GLY A 108 15.21 -5.04 -9.03
C GLY A 108 14.60 -5.26 -7.64
N PHE A 109 13.45 -4.63 -7.36
CA PHE A 109 12.72 -4.78 -6.09
C PHE A 109 11.54 -5.74 -6.17
N ASP A 110 11.49 -6.58 -7.19
CA ASP A 110 10.41 -7.53 -7.47
C ASP A 110 10.51 -8.86 -6.69
N THR A 111 11.21 -8.86 -5.57
CA THR A 111 11.38 -10.08 -4.75
C THR A 111 10.10 -10.47 -4.03
N ILE A 112 9.93 -11.78 -3.77
CA ILE A 112 8.81 -12.28 -2.97
C ILE A 112 8.82 -11.75 -1.54
N GLY A 113 10.01 -11.51 -0.98
CA GLY A 113 10.16 -10.90 0.35
C GLY A 113 9.55 -9.51 0.40
N HIS A 114 9.68 -8.74 -0.68
CA HIS A 114 9.17 -7.38 -0.77
C HIS A 114 7.71 -7.33 -1.25
N LEU A 115 7.40 -7.95 -2.37
CA LEU A 115 6.07 -7.86 -3.01
C LEU A 115 5.07 -8.91 -2.53
N GLY A 116 5.48 -9.97 -1.83
CA GLY A 116 4.62 -11.09 -1.49
C GLY A 116 3.37 -10.70 -0.69
N LEU A 117 3.52 -9.81 0.31
CA LEU A 117 2.37 -9.29 1.07
C LEU A 117 1.45 -8.42 0.21
N ILE A 118 1.98 -7.65 -0.73
CA ILE A 118 1.22 -6.81 -1.66
C ILE A 118 0.38 -7.70 -2.58
N TYR A 119 0.97 -8.76 -3.13
CA TYR A 119 0.25 -9.74 -3.96
C TYR A 119 -0.86 -10.44 -3.19
N LEU A 120 -0.59 -10.89 -1.96
CA LEU A 120 -1.59 -11.53 -1.11
C LEU A 120 -2.75 -10.56 -0.80
N ALA A 121 -2.43 -9.34 -0.37
CA ALA A 121 -3.44 -8.33 -0.08
C ALA A 121 -4.27 -7.98 -1.33
N THR A 122 -3.63 -7.89 -2.50
CA THR A 122 -4.31 -7.65 -3.77
C THR A 122 -5.25 -8.80 -4.13
N ALA A 123 -4.83 -10.04 -3.96
CA ALA A 123 -5.68 -11.21 -4.22
C ALA A 123 -6.92 -11.22 -3.32
N ILE A 124 -6.74 -10.99 -2.01
CA ILE A 124 -7.85 -10.89 -1.04
C ILE A 124 -8.78 -9.74 -1.41
N PHE A 125 -8.22 -8.59 -1.81
CA PHE A 125 -8.99 -7.43 -2.22
C PHE A 125 -9.84 -7.72 -3.47
N VAL A 126 -9.26 -8.32 -4.50
CA VAL A 126 -9.96 -8.68 -5.75
C VAL A 126 -11.12 -9.64 -5.47
N VAL A 127 -10.88 -10.69 -4.67
CA VAL A 127 -11.95 -11.60 -4.26
C VAL A 127 -13.08 -10.85 -3.54
N GLY A 128 -12.75 -9.98 -2.58
CA GLY A 128 -13.72 -9.16 -1.87
C GLY A 128 -14.49 -8.19 -2.79
N ALA A 129 -13.82 -7.62 -3.79
CA ALA A 129 -14.44 -6.72 -4.77
C ALA A 129 -15.44 -7.46 -5.67
N VAL A 130 -15.09 -8.67 -6.14
CA VAL A 130 -15.98 -9.50 -6.97
C VAL A 130 -17.21 -9.95 -6.20
N ILE A 131 -17.04 -10.41 -4.95
CA ILE A 131 -18.17 -10.81 -4.09
C ILE A 131 -19.09 -9.62 -3.84
N ALA A 132 -18.54 -8.45 -3.50
CA ALA A 132 -19.34 -7.26 -3.26
C ALA A 132 -20.11 -6.80 -4.52
N PHE A 133 -19.48 -6.84 -5.68
CA PHE A 133 -20.12 -6.51 -6.95
C PHE A 133 -21.33 -7.39 -7.24
N LYS A 134 -21.18 -8.72 -7.08
CA LYS A 134 -22.27 -9.66 -7.27
C LYS A 134 -23.43 -9.37 -6.31
N GLY A 135 -23.15 -9.21 -5.01
CA GLY A 135 -24.15 -8.91 -4.01
C GLY A 135 -24.92 -7.61 -4.29
N ILE A 136 -24.25 -6.54 -4.74
CA ILE A 136 -24.91 -5.29 -5.12
C ILE A 136 -25.85 -5.50 -6.31
N ARG A 137 -25.42 -6.25 -7.33
CA ARG A 137 -26.26 -6.50 -8.51
C ARG A 137 -27.47 -7.37 -8.22
N GLU A 138 -27.37 -8.30 -7.28
CA GLU A 138 -28.50 -9.14 -6.85
C GLU A 138 -29.55 -8.33 -6.08
N GLN A 139 -29.11 -7.36 -5.25
CA GLN A 139 -30.02 -6.46 -4.53
C GLN A 139 -30.74 -5.46 -5.45
N SER A 140 -30.22 -5.22 -6.65
CA SER A 140 -30.79 -4.27 -7.61
C SER A 140 -31.79 -4.90 -8.57
N ARG A 141 -32.00 -6.23 -8.49
CA ARG A 141 -32.98 -6.99 -9.28
C ARG A 141 -34.24 -7.25 -8.50
#